data_03ab97aafa04875010a6e4955bc42e60
#
_entry.id   03ab97aafa04875010a6e4955bc42e60
#
_cell.length_a   1.000
_cell.length_b   1.000
_cell.length_c   1.000
_cell.angle_alpha   90.00
_cell.angle_beta   90.00
_cell.angle_gamma   90.00
#
_symmetry.space_group_name_H-M   'P 1'
#
loop_
_entity.id
_entity.type
_entity.pdbx_description
1 polymer ?
#
loop_
_entity_poly.entity_id
_entity_poly.type
_entity_poly.pdbx_seq_one_letter_code
_entity_poly.pdbx_strand_id
1 'polypeptide(L)'
;MNSEILKKAIAVYGEEPQIRQCMEECAELISAIVDYAESDEADIDNIIEEEADVLITCKQVEIISKDYVLESADNEEIKAEDKKTICNYTIKVLAEFIKTLNKYLRGKELPKYEICYQISNILLQFDFFNALLKLDGVSDIEKQLNHKIKYKLDRLKERLEKSE
;
A
#
# COMPACT_ATOMS: atom_id res chain seq x y z
N MET A 1 10.28 -5.07 7.16
CA MET A 1 9.04 -5.85 7.42
C MET A 1 9.41 -7.34 7.53
N ASN A 2 8.75 -8.13 8.41
CA ASN A 2 9.09 -9.54 8.63
C ASN A 2 8.55 -10.44 7.50
N SER A 3 9.41 -10.81 6.54
CA SER A 3 9.02 -11.60 5.36
C SER A 3 8.57 -13.04 5.68
N GLU A 4 9.01 -13.62 6.79
CA GLU A 4 8.64 -14.99 7.16
C GLU A 4 7.16 -15.12 7.52
N ILE A 5 6.61 -14.15 8.26
CA ILE A 5 5.18 -14.11 8.59
C ILE A 5 4.35 -13.98 7.32
N LEU A 6 4.78 -13.14 6.38
CA LEU A 6 4.07 -12.92 5.11
C LEU A 6 4.11 -14.15 4.22
N LYS A 7 5.25 -14.84 4.12
CA LYS A 7 5.37 -16.12 3.40
C LYS A 7 4.45 -17.20 4.00
N LYS A 8 4.41 -17.27 5.35
CA LYS A 8 3.50 -18.21 6.04
C LYS A 8 2.04 -17.87 5.75
N ALA A 9 1.65 -16.59 5.76
CA ALA A 9 0.30 -16.17 5.40
C ALA A 9 -0.06 -16.57 3.96
N ILE A 10 0.84 -16.35 3.00
CA ILE A 10 0.65 -16.78 1.62
C ILE A 10 0.49 -18.29 1.51
N ALA A 11 1.30 -19.06 2.25
CA ALA A 11 1.20 -20.53 2.25
C ALA A 11 -0.12 -21.05 2.85
N VAL A 12 -0.64 -20.38 3.89
CA VAL A 12 -1.89 -20.79 4.58
C VAL A 12 -3.13 -20.34 3.83
N TYR A 13 -3.16 -19.07 3.37
CA TYR A 13 -4.37 -18.50 2.78
C TYR A 13 -4.40 -18.59 1.25
N GLY A 14 -3.24 -18.80 0.59
CA GLY A 14 -3.11 -18.88 -0.86
C GLY A 14 -2.72 -17.55 -1.51
N GLU A 15 -2.11 -17.64 -2.70
CA GLU A 15 -1.63 -16.47 -3.46
C GLU A 15 -2.79 -15.58 -3.94
N GLU A 16 -3.82 -16.17 -4.58
CA GLU A 16 -4.95 -15.40 -5.12
C GLU A 16 -5.71 -14.63 -4.05
N PRO A 17 -6.09 -15.21 -2.89
CA PRO A 17 -6.72 -14.46 -1.80
C PRO A 17 -5.87 -13.28 -1.30
N GLN A 18 -4.54 -13.45 -1.20
CA GLN A 18 -3.66 -12.36 -0.76
C GLN A 18 -3.55 -11.22 -1.79
N ILE A 19 -3.60 -11.54 -3.09
CA ILE A 19 -3.66 -10.52 -4.14
C ILE A 19 -5.01 -9.79 -4.10
N ARG A 20 -6.13 -10.49 -3.88
CA ARG A 20 -7.45 -9.87 -3.73
C ARG A 20 -7.52 -8.98 -2.50
N GLN A 21 -6.91 -9.40 -1.39
CA GLN A 21 -6.77 -8.57 -0.20
C GLN A 21 -6.03 -7.26 -0.52
N CYS A 22 -4.91 -7.33 -1.24
CA CYS A 22 -4.17 -6.13 -1.65
C CYS A 22 -5.04 -5.17 -2.50
N MET A 23 -5.89 -5.71 -3.38
CA MET A 23 -6.81 -4.88 -4.16
C MET A 23 -7.88 -4.22 -3.28
N GLU A 24 -8.36 -4.91 -2.25
CA GLU A 24 -9.32 -4.41 -1.25
C GLU A 24 -8.71 -3.27 -0.44
N GLU A 25 -7.54 -3.48 0.16
CA GLU A 25 -6.83 -2.46 0.93
C GLU A 25 -6.52 -1.20 0.09
N CYS A 26 -6.11 -1.37 -1.17
CA CYS A 26 -5.95 -0.23 -2.07
C CYS A 26 -7.26 0.54 -2.31
N ALA A 27 -8.40 -0.15 -2.39
CA ALA A 27 -9.69 0.50 -2.57
C ALA A 27 -10.16 1.23 -1.30
N GLU A 28 -9.89 0.68 -0.12
CA GLU A 28 -10.19 1.30 1.18
C GLU A 28 -9.35 2.56 1.38
N LEU A 29 -8.05 2.51 1.07
CA LEU A 29 -7.19 3.69 1.09
C LEU A 29 -7.65 4.76 0.08
N ILE A 30 -8.07 4.38 -1.13
CA ILE A 30 -8.65 5.33 -2.10
C ILE A 30 -9.84 6.04 -1.49
N SER A 31 -10.77 5.32 -0.83
CA SER A 31 -11.92 5.93 -0.17
C SER A 31 -11.51 6.93 0.90
N ALA A 32 -10.57 6.56 1.77
CA ALA A 32 -10.07 7.43 2.82
C ALA A 32 -9.39 8.70 2.26
N ILE A 33 -8.63 8.59 1.14
CA ILE A 33 -8.00 9.72 0.48
C ILE A 33 -9.06 10.64 -0.19
N VAL A 34 -10.13 10.08 -0.75
CA VAL A 34 -11.24 10.89 -1.31
C VAL A 34 -11.88 11.72 -0.19
N ASP A 35 -12.21 11.10 0.95
CA ASP A 35 -12.78 11.81 2.09
C ASP A 35 -11.86 12.92 2.59
N TYR A 36 -10.54 12.66 2.65
CA TYR A 36 -9.53 13.67 3.00
C TYR A 36 -9.44 14.81 1.99
N ALA A 37 -9.57 14.53 0.70
CA ALA A 37 -9.52 15.55 -0.34
C ALA A 37 -10.75 16.48 -0.34
N GLU A 38 -11.89 15.98 0.14
CA GLU A 38 -13.19 16.67 0.12
C GLU A 38 -13.58 17.30 1.46
N SER A 39 -12.95 16.88 2.58
CA SER A 39 -13.30 17.31 3.94
C SER A 39 -12.08 17.66 4.77
N ASP A 40 -12.19 18.71 5.58
CA ASP A 40 -11.19 19.06 6.61
C ASP A 40 -11.37 18.21 7.90
N GLU A 41 -12.45 17.43 8.00
CA GLU A 41 -12.76 16.54 9.12
C GLU A 41 -12.44 15.07 8.82
N ALA A 42 -11.57 14.79 7.85
CA ALA A 42 -11.20 13.44 7.48
C ALA A 42 -10.47 12.71 8.64
N ASP A 43 -10.74 11.40 8.74
CA ASP A 43 -10.09 10.55 9.74
C ASP A 43 -8.66 10.19 9.31
N ILE A 44 -7.71 10.97 9.80
CA ILE A 44 -6.28 10.77 9.51
C ILE A 44 -5.76 9.44 10.07
N ASP A 45 -6.28 8.99 11.23
CA ASP A 45 -5.88 7.71 11.82
C ASP A 45 -6.28 6.54 10.91
N ASN A 46 -7.46 6.61 10.29
CA ASN A 46 -7.91 5.67 9.29
C ASN A 46 -7.01 5.67 8.05
N ILE A 47 -6.63 6.84 7.53
CA ILE A 47 -5.72 6.93 6.39
C ILE A 47 -4.39 6.22 6.67
N ILE A 48 -3.77 6.48 7.84
CA ILE A 48 -2.51 5.85 8.24
C ILE A 48 -2.71 4.33 8.44
N GLU A 49 -3.89 3.91 8.89
CA GLU A 49 -4.22 2.50 9.04
C GLU A 49 -4.30 1.78 7.68
N GLU A 50 -5.03 2.35 6.72
CA GLU A 50 -5.16 1.78 5.37
C GLU A 50 -3.82 1.83 4.61
N GLU A 51 -3.01 2.87 4.77
CA GLU A 51 -1.66 2.91 4.22
C GLU A 51 -0.80 1.74 4.75
N ALA A 52 -0.91 1.42 6.05
CA ALA A 52 -0.20 0.28 6.63
C ALA A 52 -0.65 -1.05 6.02
N ASP A 53 -1.96 -1.24 5.75
CA ASP A 53 -2.48 -2.44 5.12
C ASP A 53 -2.02 -2.57 3.67
N VAL A 54 -2.05 -1.48 2.91
CA VAL A 54 -1.49 -1.46 1.53
C VAL A 54 -0.01 -1.83 1.54
N LEU A 55 0.81 -1.28 2.46
CA LEU A 55 2.23 -1.61 2.54
C LEU A 55 2.49 -3.09 2.86
N ILE A 56 1.71 -3.68 3.77
CA ILE A 56 1.80 -5.10 4.13
C ILE A 56 1.43 -5.97 2.93
N THR A 57 0.31 -5.68 2.29
CA THR A 57 -0.21 -6.49 1.19
C THR A 57 0.59 -6.31 -0.10
N CYS A 58 1.12 -5.12 -0.39
CA CYS A 58 2.12 -4.91 -1.46
C CYS A 58 3.34 -5.80 -1.26
N LYS A 59 3.84 -5.95 -0.03
CA LYS A 59 4.97 -6.84 0.25
C LYS A 59 4.63 -8.32 0.04
N GLN A 60 3.39 -8.72 0.29
CA GLN A 60 2.93 -10.07 -0.06
C GLN A 60 2.87 -10.28 -1.57
N VAL A 61 2.34 -9.30 -2.31
CA VAL A 61 2.28 -9.34 -3.79
C VAL A 61 3.69 -9.40 -4.40
N GLU A 62 4.66 -8.65 -3.86
CA GLU A 62 6.07 -8.74 -4.26
C GLU A 62 6.62 -10.16 -4.08
N ILE A 63 6.33 -10.82 -2.95
CA ILE A 63 6.76 -12.20 -2.68
C ILE A 63 6.11 -13.17 -3.66
N ILE A 64 4.83 -13.00 -3.98
CA ILE A 64 4.04 -13.86 -4.89
C ILE A 64 4.55 -13.72 -6.33
N SER A 65 4.74 -12.49 -6.79
CA SER A 65 5.19 -12.22 -8.17
C SER A 65 6.63 -12.66 -8.44
N LYS A 66 7.41 -12.87 -7.35
CA LYS A 66 8.85 -13.18 -7.41
C LYS A 66 9.66 -12.11 -8.15
N ASP A 67 9.07 -10.97 -8.35
CA ASP A 67 9.72 -9.79 -8.88
C ASP A 67 10.35 -9.02 -7.71
N TYR A 68 11.53 -8.46 -7.91
CA TYR A 68 12.17 -7.64 -6.87
C TYR A 68 11.91 -6.17 -7.17
N VAL A 69 11.53 -5.43 -6.13
CA VAL A 69 11.40 -3.97 -6.22
C VAL A 69 12.76 -3.39 -6.62
N LEU A 70 12.78 -2.62 -7.71
CA LEU A 70 13.96 -1.86 -8.10
C LEU A 70 14.14 -0.74 -7.07
N GLU A 71 15.24 -0.77 -6.32
CA GLU A 71 15.63 0.36 -5.47
C GLU A 71 15.89 1.57 -6.38
N SER A 72 15.28 2.68 -6.02
CA SER A 72 15.37 4.02 -6.61
C SER A 72 14.53 4.31 -7.87
N ALA A 73 13.35 4.86 -7.66
CA ALA A 73 12.94 5.97 -8.50
C ALA A 73 13.80 7.18 -8.08
N ASP A 74 14.48 7.83 -9.02
CA ASP A 74 15.19 9.08 -8.75
C ASP A 74 14.19 10.07 -8.11
N ASN A 75 14.59 10.60 -6.95
CA ASN A 75 13.82 11.63 -6.27
C ASN A 75 13.78 12.89 -7.15
N GLU A 76 12.75 13.00 -7.99
CA GLU A 76 12.41 14.29 -8.56
C GLU A 76 12.04 15.23 -7.40
N GLU A 77 12.61 16.44 -7.43
CA GLU A 77 12.31 17.48 -6.44
C GLU A 77 10.79 17.68 -6.36
N ILE A 78 10.19 17.38 -5.19
CA ILE A 78 8.76 17.55 -4.94
C ILE A 78 8.47 19.04 -5.08
N LYS A 79 7.97 19.49 -6.24
CA LYS A 79 7.37 20.80 -6.36
C LYS A 79 6.10 20.78 -5.52
N ALA A 80 5.93 21.81 -4.67
CA ALA A 80 4.74 21.97 -3.83
C ALA A 80 3.49 21.98 -4.73
N GLU A 81 2.86 20.83 -4.86
CA GLU A 81 1.58 20.66 -5.53
C GLU A 81 0.46 20.85 -4.50
N ASP A 82 -0.70 21.31 -4.97
CA ASP A 82 -1.85 21.47 -4.09
C ASP A 82 -2.40 20.11 -3.61
N LYS A 83 -3.09 20.14 -2.46
CA LYS A 83 -3.70 18.97 -1.80
C LYS A 83 -4.46 18.09 -2.80
N LYS A 84 -5.31 18.71 -3.63
CA LYS A 84 -6.16 18.00 -4.58
C LYS A 84 -5.35 17.24 -5.63
N THR A 85 -4.29 17.84 -6.13
CA THR A 85 -3.41 17.23 -7.14
C THR A 85 -2.69 16.01 -6.56
N ILE A 86 -2.12 16.10 -5.35
CA ILE A 86 -1.44 15.00 -4.68
C ILE A 86 -2.43 13.85 -4.42
N CYS A 87 -3.61 14.15 -3.84
CA CYS A 87 -4.64 13.14 -3.59
C CYS A 87 -5.08 12.42 -4.88
N ASN A 88 -5.40 13.17 -5.94
CA ASN A 88 -5.81 12.61 -7.21
C ASN A 88 -4.74 11.72 -7.84
N TYR A 89 -3.46 12.09 -7.71
CA TYR A 89 -2.37 11.30 -8.26
C TYR A 89 -2.17 10.01 -7.47
N THR A 90 -2.26 10.06 -6.14
CA THR A 90 -2.20 8.89 -5.27
C THR A 90 -3.34 7.91 -5.57
N ILE A 91 -4.58 8.42 -5.68
CA ILE A 91 -5.75 7.63 -6.08
C ILE A 91 -5.52 6.94 -7.44
N LYS A 92 -5.00 7.67 -8.42
CA LYS A 92 -4.73 7.14 -9.76
C LYS A 92 -3.71 6.01 -9.72
N VAL A 93 -2.62 6.15 -8.98
CA VAL A 93 -1.58 5.11 -8.87
C VAL A 93 -2.14 3.84 -8.24
N LEU A 94 -2.91 3.95 -7.15
CA LEU A 94 -3.57 2.82 -6.50
C LEU A 94 -4.59 2.14 -7.43
N ALA A 95 -5.41 2.90 -8.16
CA ALA A 95 -6.38 2.36 -9.10
C ALA A 95 -5.71 1.62 -10.29
N GLU A 96 -4.59 2.12 -10.82
CA GLU A 96 -3.83 1.42 -11.86
C GLU A 96 -3.20 0.13 -11.32
N PHE A 97 -2.76 0.11 -10.07
CA PHE A 97 -2.26 -1.10 -9.43
C PHE A 97 -3.36 -2.17 -9.28
N ILE A 98 -4.54 -1.81 -8.77
CA ILE A 98 -5.71 -2.71 -8.72
C ILE A 98 -5.98 -3.31 -10.10
N LYS A 99 -5.99 -2.50 -11.15
CA LYS A 99 -6.19 -2.94 -12.53
C LYS A 99 -5.11 -3.90 -13.00
N THR A 100 -3.86 -3.67 -12.63
CA THR A 100 -2.72 -4.54 -12.94
C THR A 100 -2.85 -5.89 -12.24
N LEU A 101 -3.17 -5.90 -10.93
CA LEU A 101 -3.41 -7.13 -10.18
C LEU A 101 -4.59 -7.94 -10.74
N ASN A 102 -5.65 -7.28 -11.15
CA ASN A 102 -6.80 -7.94 -11.79
C ASN A 102 -6.41 -8.58 -13.14
N LYS A 103 -5.52 -7.96 -13.92
CA LYS A 103 -4.97 -8.58 -15.15
C LYS A 103 -4.14 -9.82 -14.81
N TYR A 104 -3.29 -9.72 -13.78
CA TYR A 104 -2.46 -10.82 -13.30
C TYR A 104 -3.32 -12.04 -12.91
N LEU A 105 -4.34 -11.82 -12.07
CA LEU A 105 -5.27 -12.88 -11.64
C LEU A 105 -6.03 -13.55 -12.79
N ARG A 106 -6.25 -12.84 -13.89
CA ARG A 106 -6.89 -13.41 -15.10
C ARG A 106 -5.90 -14.12 -16.03
N GLY A 107 -4.65 -14.31 -15.60
CA GLY A 107 -3.61 -14.97 -16.41
C GLY A 107 -3.20 -14.16 -17.65
N LYS A 108 -3.36 -12.83 -17.65
CA LYS A 108 -2.88 -12.00 -18.75
C LYS A 108 -1.37 -11.79 -18.62
N GLU A 109 -0.67 -11.89 -19.75
CA GLU A 109 0.73 -11.49 -19.80
C GLU A 109 0.88 -10.03 -19.39
N LEU A 110 1.79 -9.79 -18.43
CA LEU A 110 2.21 -8.48 -18.02
C LEU A 110 3.66 -8.24 -18.51
N PRO A 111 4.04 -6.98 -18.78
CA PRO A 111 5.44 -6.64 -18.96
C PRO A 111 6.29 -7.16 -17.79
N LYS A 112 7.53 -7.55 -18.07
CA LYS A 112 8.47 -7.95 -17.02
C LYS A 112 8.63 -6.81 -16.01
N TYR A 113 8.58 -7.14 -14.73
CA TYR A 113 8.66 -6.17 -13.62
C TYR A 113 7.49 -5.19 -13.51
N GLU A 114 6.38 -5.37 -14.22
CA GLU A 114 5.22 -4.46 -14.15
C GLU A 114 4.71 -4.30 -12.72
N ILE A 115 4.57 -5.40 -11.98
CA ILE A 115 4.09 -5.39 -10.59
C ILE A 115 5.05 -4.60 -9.69
N CYS A 116 6.35 -4.85 -9.80
CA CYS A 116 7.36 -4.12 -9.04
C CYS A 116 7.38 -2.63 -9.35
N TYR A 117 7.27 -2.28 -10.62
CA TYR A 117 7.18 -0.89 -11.05
C TYR A 117 5.98 -0.18 -10.43
N GLN A 118 4.80 -0.83 -10.43
CA GLN A 118 3.61 -0.29 -9.81
C GLN A 118 3.77 -0.13 -8.29
N ILE A 119 4.37 -1.11 -7.60
CA ILE A 119 4.66 -1.00 -6.16
C ILE A 119 5.63 0.15 -5.88
N SER A 120 6.68 0.31 -6.68
CA SER A 120 7.63 1.43 -6.53
C SER A 120 6.95 2.78 -6.70
N ASN A 121 6.02 2.90 -7.65
CA ASN A 121 5.22 4.11 -7.82
C ASN A 121 4.32 4.40 -6.62
N ILE A 122 3.71 3.37 -6.01
CA ILE A 122 2.92 3.53 -4.78
C ILE A 122 3.78 4.05 -3.64
N LEU A 123 4.95 3.45 -3.42
CA LEU A 123 5.85 3.88 -2.34
C LEU A 123 6.29 5.32 -2.52
N LEU A 124 6.64 5.73 -3.73
CA LEU A 124 6.97 7.11 -4.04
C LEU A 124 5.79 8.06 -3.79
N GLN A 125 4.58 7.67 -4.19
CA GLN A 125 3.38 8.49 -3.94
C GLN A 125 3.04 8.61 -2.45
N PHE A 126 3.30 7.58 -1.66
CA PHE A 126 3.13 7.65 -0.21
C PHE A 126 4.10 8.65 0.44
N ASP A 127 5.33 8.76 -0.06
CA ASP A 127 6.26 9.79 0.41
C ASP A 127 5.72 11.21 0.16
N PHE A 128 5.14 11.47 -1.02
CA PHE A 128 4.50 12.75 -1.34
C PHE A 128 3.24 12.99 -0.49
N PHE A 129 2.40 11.98 -0.36
CA PHE A 129 1.17 12.08 0.41
C PHE A 129 1.45 12.31 1.91
N ASN A 130 2.42 11.59 2.47
CA ASN A 130 2.86 11.78 3.85
C ASN A 130 3.52 13.15 4.08
N ALA A 131 4.20 13.72 3.08
CA ALA A 131 4.68 15.09 3.14
C ALA A 131 3.52 16.10 3.19
N LEU A 132 2.45 15.87 2.42
CA LEU A 132 1.22 16.67 2.49
C LEU A 132 0.57 16.60 3.87
N LEU A 133 0.39 15.39 4.43
CA LEU A 133 -0.18 15.23 5.78
C LEU A 133 0.63 15.98 6.85
N LYS A 134 1.97 15.99 6.73
CA LYS A 134 2.85 16.77 7.62
C LYS A 134 2.61 18.28 7.48
N LEU A 135 2.40 18.79 6.27
CA LEU A 135 2.06 20.19 6.03
C LEU A 135 0.71 20.56 6.64
N ASP A 136 -0.25 19.64 6.66
CA ASP A 136 -1.55 19.79 7.30
C ASP A 136 -1.50 19.56 8.84
N GLY A 137 -0.30 19.46 9.42
CA GLY A 137 -0.09 19.43 10.86
C GLY A 137 -0.08 18.03 11.50
N VAL A 138 -0.10 16.95 10.73
CA VAL A 138 0.01 15.59 11.24
C VAL A 138 1.44 15.29 11.66
N SER A 139 1.65 15.03 12.95
CA SER A 139 2.98 14.75 13.52
C SER A 139 3.29 13.25 13.48
N ASP A 140 4.60 12.93 13.47
CA ASP A 140 5.12 11.57 13.70
C ASP A 140 4.49 10.47 12.80
N ILE A 141 4.09 10.78 11.55
CA ILE A 141 3.43 9.86 10.62
C ILE A 141 4.21 8.55 10.49
N GLU A 142 5.51 8.62 10.28
CA GLU A 142 6.36 7.42 10.16
C GLU A 142 6.30 6.53 11.42
N LYS A 143 6.28 7.13 12.60
CA LYS A 143 6.16 6.40 13.86
C LYS A 143 4.77 5.76 14.02
N GLN A 144 3.72 6.48 13.65
CA GLN A 144 2.35 5.98 13.66
C GLN A 144 2.20 4.81 12.69
N LEU A 145 2.67 4.96 11.44
CA LEU A 145 2.65 3.95 10.41
C LEU A 145 3.40 2.67 10.84
N ASN A 146 4.62 2.82 11.37
CA ASN A 146 5.41 1.70 11.88
C ASN A 146 4.71 0.99 13.03
N HIS A 147 4.00 1.72 13.90
CA HIS A 147 3.20 1.14 14.98
C HIS A 147 2.04 0.31 14.44
N LYS A 148 1.27 0.85 13.48
CA LYS A 148 0.15 0.15 12.84
C LYS A 148 0.64 -1.12 12.12
N ILE A 149 1.70 -1.03 11.33
CA ILE A 149 2.31 -2.18 10.65
C ILE A 149 2.70 -3.27 11.66
N LYS A 150 3.39 -2.91 12.72
CA LYS A 150 3.79 -3.87 13.75
C LYS A 150 2.57 -4.55 14.38
N TYR A 151 1.58 -3.78 14.80
CA TYR A 151 0.35 -4.30 15.41
C TYR A 151 -0.38 -5.30 14.48
N LYS A 152 -0.53 -4.95 13.18
CA LYS A 152 -1.18 -5.81 12.19
C LYS A 152 -0.39 -7.10 11.94
N LEU A 153 0.94 -7.04 11.90
CA LEU A 153 1.79 -8.23 11.75
C LEU A 153 1.73 -9.13 12.99
N ASP A 154 1.69 -8.58 14.19
CA ASP A 154 1.54 -9.34 15.43
C ASP A 154 0.18 -10.07 15.45
N ARG A 155 -0.91 -9.41 15.06
CA ARG A 155 -2.24 -10.03 14.90
C ARG A 155 -2.25 -11.12 13.83
N LEU A 156 -1.59 -10.90 12.69
CA LEU A 156 -1.47 -11.90 11.63
C LEU A 156 -0.74 -13.15 12.15
N LYS A 157 0.34 -12.96 12.90
CA LYS A 157 1.08 -14.07 13.54
C LYS A 157 0.18 -14.89 14.46
N GLU A 158 -0.59 -14.24 15.34
CA GLU A 158 -1.51 -14.92 16.25
C GLU A 158 -2.60 -15.73 15.51
N ARG A 159 -3.11 -15.21 14.38
CA ARG A 159 -4.08 -15.93 13.55
C ARG A 159 -3.47 -17.16 12.90
N LEU A 160 -2.24 -17.06 12.40
CA LEU A 160 -1.52 -18.17 11.79
C LEU A 160 -1.18 -19.28 12.78
N GLU A 161 -0.86 -18.92 14.05
CA GLU A 161 -0.60 -19.89 15.12
C GLU A 161 -1.87 -20.66 15.56
N LYS A 162 -3.06 -20.06 15.39
CA LYS A 162 -4.35 -20.72 15.69
C LYS A 162 -4.86 -21.59 14.55
N SER A 163 -4.26 -21.49 13.36
CA SER A 163 -4.65 -22.23 12.16
C SER A 163 -3.84 -23.51 11.95
N GLU A 164 -2.85 -23.76 12.82
CA GLU A 164 -2.08 -25.00 12.94
C GLU A 164 -2.77 -25.97 13.92
#